data_7576ed56fe72eaab2cb45ab17239e3c8
#
_entry.id   7576ed56fe72eaab2cb45ab17239e3c8
#
_cell.length_a   1.000
_cell.length_b   1.000
_cell.length_c   1.000
_cell.angle_alpha   90.00
_cell.angle_beta   90.00
_cell.angle_gamma   90.00
#
_symmetry.space_group_name_H-M   'P 1'
#
loop_
_entity.id
_entity.type
_entity.pdbx_description
1 polymer ?
#
loop_
_entity_poly.entity_id
_entity_poly.type
_entity_poly.pdbx_seq_one_letter_code
_entity_poly.pdbx_strand_id
1 'polypeptide(L)'
;MVDTEITLIKPAGREQDETGVWRTTAPETRTILARMDDVTRAEFFAAGQGGMRAEFRFIVAPIEYEGEAVCEWAGKRYAIYRTYHVPGTDDLELYVQREVGVHG
;
A
#
# COMPACT_ATOMS: atom_id res chain seq x y z
N MET A 1 -12.28 5.83 -13.02
CA MET A 1 -10.85 5.65 -12.72
C MET A 1 -10.15 6.98 -12.87
N VAL A 2 -9.36 7.35 -11.90
CA VAL A 2 -8.74 8.67 -11.84
C VAL A 2 -7.24 8.52 -11.72
N ASP A 3 -6.49 9.25 -12.55
CA ASP A 3 -5.03 9.26 -12.43
C ASP A 3 -4.64 10.11 -11.23
N THR A 4 -3.71 9.61 -10.43
CA THR A 4 -3.27 10.28 -9.22
C THR A 4 -1.84 9.87 -8.88
N GLU A 5 -1.37 10.32 -7.74
CA GLU A 5 -0.08 9.91 -7.20
C GLU A 5 -0.30 9.39 -5.78
N ILE A 6 0.44 8.35 -5.42
CA ILE A 6 0.46 7.85 -4.06
C ILE A 6 1.90 7.81 -3.58
N THR A 7 2.08 7.93 -2.28
CA THR A 7 3.39 7.81 -1.66
C THR A 7 3.47 6.48 -0.93
N LEU A 8 4.34 5.60 -1.40
CA LEU A 8 4.58 4.32 -0.74
C LEU A 8 5.53 4.56 0.43
N ILE A 9 5.21 4.01 1.58
CA ILE A 9 5.96 4.24 2.80
C ILE A 9 6.53 2.94 3.30
N LYS A 10 7.87 2.91 3.43
CA LYS A 10 8.57 1.83 4.07
C LYS A 10 8.96 2.34 5.45
N PRO A 11 8.36 1.82 6.52
CA PRO A 11 8.59 2.38 7.85
C PRO A 11 10.02 2.18 8.32
N ALA A 12 10.43 2.97 9.30
CA ALA A 12 11.71 2.79 9.94
C ALA A 12 11.83 1.36 10.47
N GLY A 13 13.00 0.79 10.31
CA GLY A 13 13.25 -0.57 10.72
C GLY A 13 14.58 -0.67 11.45
N ARG A 14 15.03 -1.89 11.61
CA ARG A 14 16.32 -2.18 12.22
C ARG A 14 17.08 -3.14 11.32
N GLU A 15 18.37 -2.90 11.15
CA GLU A 15 19.20 -3.85 10.44
C GLU A 15 20.53 -4.00 11.17
N GLN A 16 21.13 -5.15 11.00
CA GLN A 16 22.39 -5.49 11.64
C GLN A 16 23.52 -5.22 10.65
N ASP A 17 24.53 -4.49 11.09
CA ASP A 17 25.69 -4.22 10.24
C ASP A 17 26.67 -5.40 10.27
N GLU A 18 27.77 -5.25 9.54
CA GLU A 18 28.79 -6.31 9.42
C GLU A 18 29.44 -6.68 10.76
N THR A 19 29.41 -5.79 11.73
CA THR A 19 29.99 -6.04 13.03
C THR A 19 29.01 -6.58 14.04
N GLY A 20 27.76 -6.82 13.61
CA GLY A 20 26.72 -7.32 14.48
C GLY A 20 25.96 -6.24 15.26
N VAL A 21 26.21 -4.98 15.00
CA VAL A 21 25.54 -3.88 15.70
C VAL A 21 24.22 -3.57 15.01
N TRP A 22 23.15 -3.48 15.79
CA TRP A 22 21.85 -3.11 15.27
C TRP A 22 21.75 -1.62 15.07
N ARG A 23 21.23 -1.23 13.92
CA ARG A 23 21.02 0.18 13.59
C ARG A 23 19.55 0.39 13.21
N THR A 24 19.04 1.54 13.59
CA THR A 24 17.70 1.94 13.17
C THR A 24 17.82 2.56 11.78
N THR A 25 17.02 2.06 10.85
CA THR A 25 16.94 2.64 9.50
C THR A 25 15.87 3.71 9.46
N ALA A 26 16.09 4.74 8.67
CA ALA A 26 15.10 5.80 8.49
C ALA A 26 13.93 5.30 7.65
N PRO A 27 12.74 5.86 7.83
CA PRO A 27 11.63 5.55 6.93
C PRO A 27 11.96 6.02 5.52
N GLU A 28 11.56 5.25 4.53
CA GLU A 28 11.74 5.60 3.13
C GLU A 28 10.40 5.82 2.49
N THR A 29 10.28 6.86 1.69
CA THR A 29 9.05 7.15 0.98
C THR A 29 9.34 7.31 -0.50
N ARG A 30 8.42 6.87 -1.33
CA ARG A 30 8.51 7.06 -2.78
C ARG A 30 7.16 7.44 -3.30
N THR A 31 7.09 8.49 -4.10
CA THR A 31 5.84 8.91 -4.74
C THR A 31 5.82 8.35 -6.15
N ILE A 32 4.77 7.63 -6.46
CA ILE A 32 4.62 6.98 -7.76
C ILE A 32 3.26 7.33 -8.37
N LEU A 33 3.18 7.16 -9.68
CA LEU A 33 1.91 7.33 -10.39
C LEU A 33 1.01 6.14 -10.13
N ALA A 34 -0.26 6.41 -9.97
CA ALA A 34 -1.26 5.39 -9.73
C ALA A 34 -2.58 5.79 -10.39
N ARG A 35 -3.46 4.82 -10.57
CA ARG A 35 -4.85 5.09 -10.93
C ARG A 35 -5.71 4.64 -9.76
N MET A 36 -6.66 5.46 -9.37
CA MET A 36 -7.57 5.11 -8.29
C MET A 36 -8.87 4.60 -8.88
N ASP A 37 -9.38 3.51 -8.35
CA ASP A 37 -10.61 2.89 -8.80
C ASP A 37 -11.37 2.32 -7.61
N ASP A 38 -12.67 2.19 -7.74
CA ASP A 38 -13.49 1.59 -6.69
C ASP A 38 -13.25 0.10 -6.62
N VAL A 39 -13.43 -0.47 -5.44
CA VAL A 39 -13.39 -1.92 -5.31
C VAL A 39 -14.65 -2.53 -5.89
N THR A 40 -14.54 -3.77 -6.36
CA THR A 40 -15.71 -4.51 -6.83
C THR A 40 -16.56 -4.93 -5.62
N ARG A 41 -17.83 -5.27 -5.91
CA ARG A 41 -18.71 -5.78 -4.87
C ARG A 41 -18.14 -7.04 -4.22
N ALA A 42 -17.59 -7.94 -5.03
CA ALA A 42 -17.00 -9.17 -4.50
C ALA A 42 -15.84 -8.88 -3.55
N GLU A 43 -14.98 -7.93 -3.91
CA GLU A 43 -13.87 -7.54 -3.04
C GLU A 43 -14.38 -6.90 -1.76
N PHE A 44 -15.39 -6.06 -1.83
CA PHE A 44 -15.97 -5.42 -0.66
C PHE A 44 -16.46 -6.46 0.35
N PHE A 45 -17.18 -7.47 -0.12
CA PHE A 45 -17.67 -8.53 0.75
C PHE A 45 -16.54 -9.42 1.28
N ALA A 46 -15.58 -9.77 0.44
CA ALA A 46 -14.46 -10.60 0.87
C ALA A 46 -13.63 -9.90 1.95
N ALA A 47 -13.37 -8.61 1.78
CA ALA A 47 -12.64 -7.82 2.76
C ALA A 47 -13.43 -7.74 4.07
N GLY A 48 -14.74 -7.54 3.99
CA GLY A 48 -15.60 -7.46 5.17
C GLY A 48 -15.58 -8.74 6.00
N GLN A 49 -15.52 -9.90 5.35
CA GLN A 49 -15.42 -11.19 6.06
C GLN A 49 -14.11 -11.31 6.81
N GLY A 50 -13.04 -10.70 6.32
CA GLY A 50 -11.76 -10.69 7.02
C GLY A 50 -11.59 -9.55 8.02
N GLY A 51 -12.66 -8.78 8.26
CA GLY A 51 -12.60 -7.64 9.18
C GLY A 51 -12.00 -6.40 8.55
N MET A 52 -11.78 -6.40 7.24
CA MET A 52 -11.23 -5.26 6.53
C MET A 52 -12.33 -4.34 6.02
N ARG A 53 -11.97 -3.08 5.80
CA ARG A 53 -12.86 -2.13 5.16
C ARG A 53 -12.26 -1.73 3.85
N ALA A 54 -12.66 -2.39 2.79
CA ALA A 54 -12.22 -2.05 1.44
C ALA A 54 -12.80 -0.69 1.07
N GLU A 55 -11.94 0.28 0.81
CA GLU A 55 -12.39 1.60 0.37
C GLU A 55 -12.26 1.74 -1.14
N PHE A 56 -11.06 1.51 -1.64
CA PHE A 56 -10.79 1.57 -3.08
C PHE A 56 -9.49 0.84 -3.35
N ARG A 57 -9.10 0.80 -4.61
CA ARG A 57 -7.83 0.20 -5.00
C ARG A 57 -7.03 1.19 -5.81
N PHE A 58 -5.72 1.09 -5.71
CA PHE A 58 -4.81 1.80 -6.59
C PHE A 58 -4.24 0.81 -7.59
N ILE A 59 -4.05 1.24 -8.83
CA ILE A 59 -3.43 0.43 -9.87
C ILE A 59 -2.12 1.08 -10.22
N VAL A 60 -1.03 0.34 -10.03
CA VAL A 60 0.33 0.84 -10.24
C VAL A 60 1.09 -0.11 -11.15
N ALA A 61 2.24 0.35 -11.67
CA ALA A 61 3.14 -0.53 -12.40
C ALA A 61 3.83 -1.47 -11.39
N PRO A 62 3.87 -2.78 -11.65
CA PRO A 62 4.48 -3.73 -10.69
C PRO A 62 5.91 -3.37 -10.30
N ILE A 63 6.69 -2.84 -11.24
CA ILE A 63 8.09 -2.49 -10.99
C ILE A 63 8.23 -1.37 -9.95
N GLU A 64 7.18 -0.59 -9.75
CA GLU A 64 7.20 0.53 -8.79
C GLU A 64 6.90 0.09 -7.36
N TYR A 65 6.40 -1.11 -7.17
CA TYR A 65 5.97 -1.59 -5.86
C TYR A 65 6.99 -2.57 -5.29
N GLU A 66 7.46 -2.31 -4.07
CA GLU A 66 8.47 -3.13 -3.42
C GLU A 66 7.97 -3.82 -2.16
N GLY A 67 6.68 -4.04 -2.07
CA GLY A 67 6.11 -4.76 -0.93
C GLY A 67 5.76 -3.88 0.27
N GLU A 68 5.70 -2.57 0.07
CA GLU A 68 5.32 -1.66 1.15
C GLU A 68 3.91 -1.96 1.64
N ALA A 69 3.71 -1.89 2.95
CA ALA A 69 2.43 -2.19 3.57
C ALA A 69 1.56 -0.96 3.80
N VAL A 70 2.10 0.23 3.55
CA VAL A 70 1.40 1.49 3.83
C VAL A 70 1.63 2.46 2.69
N CYS A 71 0.60 3.21 2.35
CA CYS A 71 0.73 4.32 1.41
C CYS A 71 -0.01 5.54 1.95
N GLU A 72 0.32 6.70 1.38
CA GLU A 72 -0.35 7.94 1.70
C GLU A 72 -0.95 8.50 0.42
N TRP A 73 -2.18 8.97 0.51
CA TRP A 73 -2.87 9.58 -0.60
C TRP A 73 -3.78 10.68 -0.07
N ALA A 74 -3.73 11.84 -0.71
CA ALA A 74 -4.55 12.99 -0.34
C ALA A 74 -4.42 13.36 1.15
N GLY A 75 -3.22 13.23 1.70
CA GLY A 75 -2.95 13.56 3.09
C GLY A 75 -3.44 12.53 4.10
N LYS A 76 -3.88 11.37 3.64
CA LYS A 76 -4.38 10.31 4.51
C LYS A 76 -3.56 9.04 4.30
N ARG A 77 -3.46 8.27 5.34
CA ARG A 77 -2.68 7.05 5.36
C ARG A 77 -3.58 5.83 5.17
N TYR A 78 -3.13 4.89 4.35
CA TYR A 78 -3.88 3.68 4.02
C TYR A 78 -2.98 2.46 4.20
N ALA A 79 -3.55 1.39 4.74
CA ALA A 79 -2.88 0.11 4.81
C ALA A 79 -3.17 -0.67 3.53
N ILE A 80 -2.13 -1.23 2.93
CA ILE A 80 -2.25 -2.09 1.75
C ILE A 80 -2.39 -3.51 2.28
N TYR A 81 -3.60 -4.06 2.24
CA TYR A 81 -3.84 -5.37 2.85
C TYR A 81 -3.79 -6.51 1.85
N ARG A 82 -3.83 -6.22 0.55
CA ARG A 82 -3.78 -7.25 -0.49
C ARG A 82 -3.29 -6.63 -1.80
N THR A 83 -2.57 -7.42 -2.57
CA THR A 83 -2.18 -7.02 -3.93
C THR A 83 -2.63 -8.10 -4.92
N TYR A 84 -2.81 -7.69 -6.16
CA TYR A 84 -3.19 -8.61 -7.22
C TYR A 84 -2.61 -8.14 -8.55
N HIS A 85 -1.80 -8.97 -9.18
CA HIS A 85 -1.26 -8.67 -10.49
C HIS A 85 -2.24 -9.17 -11.55
N VAL A 86 -2.73 -8.27 -12.37
CA VAL A 86 -3.70 -8.63 -13.42
C VAL A 86 -2.97 -9.41 -14.51
N PRO A 87 -3.34 -10.67 -14.79
CA PRO A 87 -2.61 -11.50 -15.74
C PRO A 87 -2.53 -10.88 -17.12
N GLY A 88 -1.34 -10.95 -17.74
CA GLY A 88 -1.12 -10.44 -19.07
C GLY A 88 -1.01 -8.92 -19.18
N THR A 89 -0.91 -8.24 -18.07
CA THR A 89 -0.82 -6.77 -18.06
C THR A 89 0.31 -6.32 -17.13
N ASP A 90 0.63 -5.01 -17.22
CA ASP A 90 1.56 -4.37 -16.29
C ASP A 90 0.78 -3.63 -15.20
N ASP A 91 -0.36 -4.18 -14.79
CA ASP A 91 -1.18 -3.58 -13.74
C ASP A 91 -1.10 -4.40 -12.47
N LEU A 92 -0.68 -3.76 -11.39
CA LEU A 92 -0.73 -4.33 -10.06
C LEU A 92 -1.77 -3.57 -9.24
N GLU A 93 -2.75 -4.28 -8.73
CA GLU A 93 -3.80 -3.68 -7.91
C GLU A 93 -3.40 -3.73 -6.45
N LEU A 94 -3.46 -2.59 -5.78
CA LEU A 94 -3.18 -2.47 -4.36
C LEU A 94 -4.52 -2.21 -3.68
N TYR A 95 -4.99 -3.17 -2.89
CA TYR A 95 -6.23 -3.04 -2.16
C TYR A 95 -5.95 -2.42 -0.81
N VAL A 96 -6.60 -1.31 -0.53
CA VAL A 96 -6.28 -0.49 0.64
C VAL A 96 -7.50 -0.26 1.51
N GLN A 97 -7.23 -0.09 2.80
CA GLN A 97 -8.22 0.42 3.74
C GLN A 97 -7.60 1.58 4.49
N ARG A 98 -8.45 2.49 4.92
CA ARG A 98 -7.96 3.64 5.65
C ARG A 98 -7.37 3.20 6.99
N GLU A 99 -6.15 3.65 7.25
CA GLU A 99 -5.52 3.38 8.52
C GLU A 99 -6.15 4.30 9.54
N VAL A 100 -6.87 3.75 10.47
CA VAL A 100 -7.46 4.50 11.54
C VAL A 100 -6.35 4.78 12.52
N GLY A 101 -6.03 6.03 12.65
CA GLY A 101 -4.98 6.40 13.56
C GLY A 101 -5.36 6.03 14.96
N VAL A 102 -4.56 5.22 15.47
CA VAL A 102 -4.72 4.94 16.78
C VAL A 102 -3.87 5.83 17.48
N HIS A 103 -4.32 6.48 18.08
CA HIS A 103 -3.71 7.25 18.73
C HIS A 103 -3.63 6.85 19.77
N GLY A 104 -3.36 6.52 19.51
CA GLY A 104 -2.96 6.36 20.80
C GLY A 104 -2.70 6.73 21.21
#